data_31e730ab487dac92c773da6cb412b2c1
#
_entry.id   31e730ab487dac92c773da6cb412b2c1
#
_cell.length_a   1.000
_cell.length_b   1.000
_cell.length_c   1.000
_cell.angle_alpha   90.00
_cell.angle_beta   90.00
_cell.angle_gamma   90.00
#
_symmetry.space_group_name_H-M   'P 1'
#
loop_
_entity.id
_entity.type
_entity.pdbx_description
1 polymer ?
#
loop_
_entity_poly.entity_id
_entity_poly.type
_entity_poly.pdbx_seq_one_letter_code
_entity_poly.pdbx_strand_id
1 'polypeptide(L)'
;HDFDAINFRAGALAADGPWSFSPVGLAEARTRGGPGDERRSVPFLDGPLPPRATDDRSGAIIELADLHRFLDGPPAAFLAQRLGVGLPRHEELGDELHPVEVDPLHKYQLHTELLQATWSVGDLDTAHAHWAAVARASGELPPGELGEAAVADVVAFTKVILGECERVGVTRPGTISVPIEVELRGGRSLRGVVTEVDPARPGPVRIGARRLKPKHELGLWLDVLALAAQNPSVPW
;
A
#
# COMPACT_ATOMS: atom_id res chain seq x y z
N HIS A 1 -26.35 9.15 8.74
CA HIS A 1 -25.62 10.03 7.82
C HIS A 1 -26.27 11.42 7.83
N ASP A 2 -25.50 12.48 7.55
CA ASP A 2 -25.97 13.89 7.60
C ASP A 2 -27.13 14.18 6.64
N PHE A 3 -27.25 13.41 5.58
CA PHE A 3 -28.29 13.46 4.55
C PHE A 3 -29.42 12.44 4.78
N ASP A 4 -29.53 11.78 5.93
CA ASP A 4 -30.62 10.87 6.22
C ASP A 4 -31.93 11.67 6.44
N ALA A 5 -33.01 11.26 5.77
CA ALA A 5 -34.29 11.92 5.84
C ALA A 5 -34.86 12.01 7.26
N ILE A 6 -34.44 11.13 8.18
CA ILE A 6 -34.85 11.14 9.59
C ILE A 6 -34.36 12.39 10.31
N ASN A 7 -33.20 12.96 9.89
CA ASN A 7 -32.64 14.17 10.50
C ASN A 7 -33.50 15.43 10.28
N PHE A 8 -34.36 15.40 9.25
CA PHE A 8 -35.18 16.54 8.84
C PHE A 8 -36.64 16.39 9.24
N ARG A 9 -37.00 15.31 9.97
CA ARG A 9 -38.36 15.08 10.48
C ARG A 9 -38.47 15.61 11.90
N ALA A 10 -39.46 16.50 12.12
CA ALA A 10 -39.78 16.97 13.46
C ALA A 10 -40.18 15.80 14.37
N GLY A 11 -39.63 15.77 15.59
CA GLY A 11 -39.94 14.75 16.58
C GLY A 11 -39.31 13.37 16.35
N ALA A 12 -38.51 13.17 15.27
CA ALA A 12 -37.94 11.89 14.98
C ALA A 12 -36.67 11.59 15.80
N LEU A 13 -35.80 12.59 16.00
CA LEU A 13 -34.58 12.49 16.77
C LEU A 13 -34.47 13.52 17.88
N ALA A 14 -35.21 14.64 17.80
CA ALA A 14 -35.32 15.68 18.80
C ALA A 14 -36.77 15.99 19.09
N ALA A 15 -37.12 16.23 20.38
CA ALA A 15 -38.54 16.44 20.79
C ALA A 15 -39.16 17.69 20.16
N ASP A 16 -38.36 18.75 19.98
CA ASP A 16 -38.85 20.09 19.63
C ASP A 16 -38.60 20.52 18.17
N GLY A 17 -38.37 19.58 17.26
CA GLY A 17 -38.16 19.90 15.85
C GLY A 17 -37.25 18.89 15.09
N PRO A 18 -36.82 19.28 13.90
CA PRO A 18 -35.86 18.47 13.17
C PRO A 18 -34.48 18.57 13.79
N TRP A 19 -33.69 17.50 13.69
CA TRP A 19 -32.31 17.46 14.18
C TRP A 19 -31.36 18.32 13.34
N SER A 20 -31.57 18.40 12.03
CA SER A 20 -30.74 19.16 11.11
C SER A 20 -31.52 20.23 10.36
N PHE A 21 -30.93 21.39 10.20
CA PHE A 21 -31.47 22.52 9.42
C PHE A 21 -30.64 22.78 8.13
N SER A 22 -29.75 21.86 7.75
CA SER A 22 -28.93 22.00 6.55
C SER A 22 -29.79 21.95 5.28
N PRO A 23 -29.88 23.04 4.48
CA PRO A 23 -30.64 23.02 3.22
C PRO A 23 -30.01 22.07 2.19
N VAL A 24 -28.68 21.90 2.21
CA VAL A 24 -27.96 20.98 1.32
C VAL A 24 -28.29 19.54 1.68
N GLY A 25 -28.18 19.16 2.96
CA GLY A 25 -28.53 17.82 3.42
C GLY A 25 -30.00 17.48 3.17
N LEU A 26 -30.91 18.47 3.34
CA LEU A 26 -32.33 18.28 3.02
C LEU A 26 -32.57 18.04 1.51
N ALA A 27 -31.89 18.78 0.65
CA ALA A 27 -31.97 18.59 -0.81
C ALA A 27 -31.45 17.20 -1.20
N GLU A 28 -30.35 16.76 -0.60
CA GLU A 28 -29.78 15.43 -0.81
C GLU A 28 -30.71 14.32 -0.30
N ALA A 29 -31.29 14.46 0.90
CA ALA A 29 -32.25 13.54 1.45
C ALA A 29 -33.51 13.41 0.56
N ARG A 30 -33.99 14.52 -0.02
CA ARG A 30 -35.12 14.54 -0.96
C ARG A 30 -34.79 13.83 -2.26
N THR A 31 -33.56 14.00 -2.78
CA THR A 31 -33.09 13.33 -3.99
C THR A 31 -32.96 11.82 -3.80
N ARG A 32 -32.53 11.38 -2.62
CA ARG A 32 -32.40 9.95 -2.27
C ARG A 32 -33.69 9.30 -1.85
N GLY A 33 -34.60 10.03 -1.21
CA GLY A 33 -35.90 9.55 -0.70
C GLY A 33 -37.06 9.79 -1.62
N GLY A 34 -36.91 10.41 -2.77
CA GLY A 34 -37.91 10.48 -3.82
C GLY A 34 -38.35 9.07 -4.23
N PRO A 35 -39.58 8.90 -4.79
CA PRO A 35 -39.95 7.62 -5.38
C PRO A 35 -38.84 7.28 -6.35
N GLY A 36 -38.06 6.30 -5.94
CA GLY A 36 -36.85 5.97 -6.66
C GLY A 36 -37.21 5.76 -8.13
N ASP A 37 -36.76 6.64 -8.96
CA ASP A 37 -36.28 6.14 -10.21
C ASP A 37 -35.38 5.00 -9.76
N GLU A 38 -35.88 3.76 -9.82
CA GLU A 38 -35.06 2.60 -9.79
C GLU A 38 -34.08 2.90 -10.91
N ARG A 39 -32.96 3.57 -10.55
CA ARG A 39 -31.85 3.72 -11.47
C ARG A 39 -31.52 2.28 -11.77
N ARG A 40 -32.19 1.75 -12.80
CA ARG A 40 -31.76 0.50 -13.39
C ARG A 40 -30.28 0.70 -13.52
N SER A 41 -29.56 0.00 -12.68
CA SER A 41 -28.11 -0.02 -12.75
C SER A 41 -27.82 -0.44 -14.20
N VAL A 42 -27.68 0.56 -15.06
CA VAL A 42 -27.30 0.31 -16.45
C VAL A 42 -25.94 -0.38 -16.30
N PRO A 43 -25.85 -1.63 -16.74
CA PRO A 43 -24.59 -2.34 -16.63
C PRO A 43 -23.50 -1.46 -17.25
N PHE A 44 -22.39 -1.30 -16.55
CA PHE A 44 -21.24 -0.55 -17.08
C PHE A 44 -20.76 -1.08 -18.44
N LEU A 45 -21.07 -2.33 -18.70
CA LEU A 45 -20.81 -3.02 -19.99
C LEU A 45 -22.14 -3.49 -20.56
N ASP A 46 -22.44 -3.11 -21.79
CA ASP A 46 -23.62 -3.56 -22.54
C ASP A 46 -23.55 -5.03 -22.98
N GLY A 47 -22.42 -5.70 -22.76
CA GLY A 47 -22.19 -7.09 -23.12
C GLY A 47 -20.82 -7.60 -22.67
N PRO A 48 -20.45 -8.81 -23.04
CA PRO A 48 -19.13 -9.34 -22.77
C PRO A 48 -18.07 -8.50 -23.48
N LEU A 49 -16.94 -8.29 -22.79
CA LEU A 49 -15.81 -7.58 -23.37
C LEU A 49 -15.38 -8.27 -24.68
N PRO A 50 -15.12 -7.52 -25.74
CA PRO A 50 -14.59 -8.10 -26.96
C PRO A 50 -13.31 -8.88 -26.68
N PRO A 51 -13.08 -10.00 -27.35
CA PRO A 51 -11.81 -10.70 -27.22
C PRO A 51 -10.68 -9.69 -27.48
N ARG A 52 -9.63 -9.77 -26.69
CA ARG A 52 -8.45 -8.94 -26.93
C ARG A 52 -7.96 -9.26 -28.33
N ALA A 53 -7.74 -8.24 -29.15
CA ALA A 53 -7.07 -8.44 -30.42
C ALA A 53 -5.80 -9.25 -30.12
N THR A 54 -5.67 -10.39 -30.78
CA THR A 54 -4.44 -11.19 -30.74
C THR A 54 -3.39 -10.39 -31.49
N ASP A 55 -2.91 -9.34 -30.84
CA ASP A 55 -1.71 -8.67 -31.32
C ASP A 55 -0.63 -9.75 -31.40
N ASP A 56 -0.04 -9.88 -32.54
CA ASP A 56 1.21 -10.60 -32.70
C ASP A 56 2.24 -9.87 -31.85
N ARG A 57 2.33 -10.27 -30.57
CA ARG A 57 3.22 -9.66 -29.57
C ARG A 57 4.60 -10.28 -29.63
N SER A 58 5.00 -10.82 -30.77
CA SER A 58 6.39 -11.14 -31.03
C SER A 58 7.19 -9.84 -30.90
N GLY A 59 8.15 -9.80 -29.97
CA GLY A 59 8.92 -8.62 -29.65
C GLY A 59 8.34 -7.71 -28.55
N ALA A 60 7.21 -8.07 -27.92
CA ALA A 60 6.68 -7.27 -26.81
C ALA A 60 7.56 -7.37 -25.57
N ILE A 61 7.91 -6.20 -25.02
CA ILE A 61 8.58 -6.08 -23.74
C ILE A 61 7.53 -6.16 -22.62
N ILE A 62 7.76 -7.01 -21.65
CA ILE A 62 6.97 -7.13 -20.42
C ILE A 62 7.81 -6.53 -19.30
N GLU A 63 7.29 -5.48 -18.68
CA GLU A 63 7.95 -4.88 -17.54
C GLU A 63 7.70 -5.69 -16.25
N LEU A 64 8.74 -6.01 -15.51
CA LEU A 64 8.64 -6.72 -14.23
C LEU A 64 7.73 -5.97 -13.24
N ALA A 65 7.79 -4.64 -13.26
CA ALA A 65 6.91 -3.79 -12.45
C ALA A 65 5.42 -3.95 -12.79
N ASP A 66 5.07 -4.23 -14.04
CA ASP A 66 3.69 -4.47 -14.44
C ASP A 66 3.19 -5.82 -13.93
N LEU A 67 4.06 -6.83 -13.87
CA LEU A 67 3.73 -8.12 -13.27
C LEU A 67 3.51 -7.98 -11.74
N HIS A 68 4.34 -7.22 -11.06
CA HIS A 68 4.14 -6.90 -9.63
C HIS A 68 2.80 -6.19 -9.41
N ARG A 69 2.52 -5.17 -10.21
CA ARG A 69 1.25 -4.43 -10.13
C ARG A 69 0.03 -5.33 -10.38
N PHE A 70 0.16 -6.28 -11.29
CA PHE A 70 -0.88 -7.28 -11.53
C PHE A 70 -1.07 -8.19 -10.31
N LEU A 71 -0.01 -8.70 -9.70
CA LEU A 71 -0.08 -9.55 -8.50
C LEU A 71 -0.63 -8.81 -7.28
N ASP A 72 -0.34 -7.51 -7.16
CA ASP A 72 -0.85 -6.67 -6.07
C ASP A 72 -2.35 -6.45 -6.14
N GLY A 73 -2.93 -6.35 -7.33
CA GLY A 73 -4.34 -6.10 -7.52
C GLY A 73 -4.86 -6.51 -8.92
N PRO A 74 -5.03 -7.81 -9.18
CA PRO A 74 -5.46 -8.30 -10.49
C PRO A 74 -6.73 -7.63 -11.04
N PRO A 75 -7.77 -7.35 -10.24
CA PRO A 75 -8.95 -6.65 -10.73
C PRO A 75 -8.64 -5.22 -11.20
N ALA A 76 -7.85 -4.46 -10.43
CA ALA A 76 -7.45 -3.11 -10.79
C ALA A 76 -6.58 -3.09 -12.05
N ALA A 77 -5.64 -4.02 -12.15
CA ALA A 77 -4.81 -4.19 -13.35
C ALA A 77 -5.65 -4.55 -14.58
N PHE A 78 -6.64 -5.42 -14.42
CA PHE A 78 -7.58 -5.77 -15.48
C PHE A 78 -8.38 -4.54 -15.95
N LEU A 79 -8.96 -3.76 -15.04
CA LEU A 79 -9.71 -2.55 -15.37
C LEU A 79 -8.83 -1.54 -16.12
N ALA A 80 -7.61 -1.32 -15.64
CA ALA A 80 -6.66 -0.41 -16.29
C ALA A 80 -6.28 -0.89 -17.70
N GLN A 81 -5.97 -2.17 -17.87
CA GLN A 81 -5.49 -2.71 -19.15
C GLN A 81 -6.59 -2.94 -20.19
N ARG A 82 -7.80 -3.29 -19.72
CA ARG A 82 -8.90 -3.68 -20.62
C ARG A 82 -9.88 -2.56 -20.91
N LEU A 83 -10.09 -1.68 -19.94
CA LEU A 83 -11.11 -0.62 -20.01
C LEU A 83 -10.50 0.78 -19.96
N GLY A 84 -9.18 0.91 -19.75
CA GLY A 84 -8.54 2.21 -19.59
C GLY A 84 -8.97 2.95 -18.32
N VAL A 85 -9.60 2.24 -17.36
CA VAL A 85 -10.09 2.83 -16.11
C VAL A 85 -9.00 2.77 -15.05
N GLY A 86 -8.43 3.92 -14.71
CA GLY A 86 -7.57 4.07 -13.54
C GLY A 86 -8.42 4.34 -12.30
N LEU A 87 -8.26 3.56 -11.25
CA LEU A 87 -8.84 3.91 -9.96
C LEU A 87 -8.01 5.05 -9.35
N PRO A 88 -8.64 6.20 -9.02
CA PRO A 88 -7.91 7.27 -8.34
C PRO A 88 -7.40 6.73 -7.00
N ARG A 89 -6.12 6.95 -6.72
CA ARG A 89 -5.65 6.81 -5.35
C ARG A 89 -6.29 7.93 -4.55
N HIS A 90 -6.99 7.60 -3.49
CA HIS A 90 -7.39 8.60 -2.51
C HIS A 90 -6.10 9.19 -1.93
N GLU A 91 -5.81 10.42 -2.32
CA GLU A 91 -4.95 11.29 -1.53
C GLU A 91 -5.81 11.68 -0.33
N GLU A 92 -5.56 11.06 0.81
CA GLU A 92 -6.11 11.54 2.06
C GLU A 92 -5.58 12.96 2.24
N LEU A 93 -6.49 13.94 2.18
CA LEU A 93 -6.19 15.31 2.60
C LEU A 93 -5.71 15.21 4.04
N GLY A 94 -4.46 15.56 4.28
CA GLY A 94 -3.86 15.50 5.61
C GLY A 94 -4.75 16.26 6.60
N ASP A 95 -5.16 15.60 7.66
CA ASP A 95 -5.83 16.24 8.77
C ASP A 95 -4.86 17.29 9.33
N GLU A 96 -5.23 18.58 9.24
CA GLU A 96 -4.45 19.69 9.79
C GLU A 96 -4.41 19.68 11.34
N LEU A 97 -5.09 18.72 11.96
CA LEU A 97 -5.13 18.53 13.42
C LEU A 97 -3.99 17.60 13.84
N HIS A 98 -3.31 17.94 14.93
CA HIS A 98 -2.36 17.03 15.56
C HIS A 98 -3.05 15.69 15.86
N PRO A 99 -2.49 14.56 15.40
CA PRO A 99 -3.12 13.27 15.60
C PRO A 99 -3.17 12.94 17.09
N VAL A 100 -4.35 12.59 17.59
CA VAL A 100 -4.52 12.04 18.95
C VAL A 100 -4.05 10.57 18.96
N GLU A 101 -4.23 9.89 17.85
CA GLU A 101 -3.73 8.53 17.60
C GLU A 101 -2.95 8.50 16.29
N VAL A 102 -1.86 7.75 16.27
CA VAL A 102 -1.11 7.50 15.04
C VAL A 102 -1.87 6.50 14.20
N ASP A 103 -2.34 6.92 13.02
CA ASP A 103 -3.03 6.04 12.09
C ASP A 103 -2.15 4.87 11.61
N PRO A 104 -2.72 3.76 11.12
CA PRO A 104 -1.95 2.57 10.76
C PRO A 104 -0.91 2.80 9.65
N LEU A 105 -1.16 3.71 8.70
CA LEU A 105 -0.22 4.01 7.62
C LEU A 105 0.96 4.81 8.16
N HIS A 106 0.68 5.84 8.95
CA HIS A 106 1.70 6.64 9.61
C HIS A 106 2.53 5.79 10.58
N LYS A 107 1.89 4.91 11.36
CA LYS A 107 2.60 3.95 12.22
C LYS A 107 3.56 3.06 11.43
N TYR A 108 3.15 2.59 10.24
CA TYR A 108 4.02 1.85 9.35
C TYR A 108 5.22 2.68 8.86
N GLN A 109 5.01 3.96 8.55
CA GLN A 109 6.09 4.88 8.14
C GLN A 109 7.11 5.07 9.27
N LEU A 110 6.65 5.38 10.49
CA LEU A 110 7.50 5.54 11.67
C LEU A 110 8.36 4.29 11.94
N HIS A 111 7.77 3.09 11.83
CA HIS A 111 8.52 1.84 11.97
C HIS A 111 9.58 1.67 10.87
N THR A 112 9.25 2.02 9.64
CA THR A 112 10.16 1.90 8.49
C THR A 112 11.32 2.86 8.63
N GLU A 113 11.07 4.09 9.06
CA GLU A 113 12.08 5.13 9.28
C GLU A 113 13.07 4.76 10.38
N LEU A 114 12.57 4.31 11.55
CA LEU A 114 13.45 3.88 12.63
C LEU A 114 14.28 2.67 12.24
N LEU A 115 13.71 1.72 11.52
CA LEU A 115 14.42 0.55 11.02
C LEU A 115 15.55 0.96 10.06
N GLN A 116 15.29 1.86 9.11
CA GLN A 116 16.29 2.39 8.19
C GLN A 116 17.37 3.19 8.92
N ALA A 117 16.98 4.05 9.85
CA ALA A 117 17.92 4.80 10.69
C ALA A 117 18.83 3.86 11.47
N THR A 118 18.29 2.79 12.05
CA THR A 118 19.05 1.78 12.79
C THR A 118 20.10 1.11 11.90
N TRP A 119 19.73 0.73 10.69
CA TRP A 119 20.69 0.13 9.77
C TRP A 119 21.76 1.10 9.27
N SER A 120 21.40 2.38 9.14
CA SER A 120 22.36 3.42 8.73
C SER A 120 23.40 3.70 9.80
N VAL A 121 22.99 3.73 11.06
CA VAL A 121 23.84 4.01 12.23
C VAL A 121 24.54 2.74 12.74
N GLY A 122 23.89 1.57 12.61
CA GLY A 122 24.35 0.28 13.10
C GLY A 122 23.99 -0.02 14.56
N ASP A 123 23.30 0.92 15.23
CA ASP A 123 22.88 0.80 16.64
C ASP A 123 21.49 1.40 16.84
N LEU A 124 20.59 0.62 17.45
CA LEU A 124 19.19 1.04 17.65
C LEU A 124 19.06 2.18 18.67
N ASP A 125 19.81 2.14 19.75
CA ASP A 125 19.64 3.13 20.81
C ASP A 125 20.10 4.52 20.36
N THR A 126 21.20 4.58 19.58
CA THR A 126 21.68 5.81 18.95
C THR A 126 20.71 6.31 17.88
N ALA A 127 20.24 5.41 17.01
CA ALA A 127 19.28 5.75 15.95
C ALA A 127 17.95 6.24 16.53
N HIS A 128 17.44 5.56 17.55
CA HIS A 128 16.19 5.91 18.23
C HIS A 128 16.23 7.32 18.81
N ALA A 129 17.30 7.70 19.51
CA ALA A 129 17.39 9.02 20.13
C ALA A 129 17.26 10.16 19.11
N HIS A 130 17.97 10.02 17.98
CA HIS A 130 17.92 11.01 16.89
C HIS A 130 16.56 11.00 16.17
N TRP A 131 16.09 9.81 15.77
CA TRP A 131 14.81 9.64 15.08
C TRP A 131 13.65 10.22 15.90
N ALA A 132 13.55 9.88 17.20
CA ALA A 132 12.47 10.36 18.04
C ALA A 132 12.49 11.89 18.21
N ALA A 133 13.67 12.52 18.22
CA ALA A 133 13.79 13.97 18.25
C ALA A 133 13.25 14.60 16.95
N VAL A 134 13.56 14.02 15.79
CA VAL A 134 13.07 14.48 14.50
C VAL A 134 11.55 14.30 14.40
N ALA A 135 11.03 13.12 14.71
CA ALA A 135 9.59 12.82 14.64
C ALA A 135 8.73 13.70 15.56
N ARG A 136 9.27 14.10 16.72
CA ARG A 136 8.62 15.12 17.58
C ARG A 136 8.65 16.51 16.97
N ALA A 137 9.79 16.89 16.39
CA ALA A 137 9.94 18.22 15.81
C ALA A 137 9.11 18.42 14.53
N SER A 138 8.90 17.37 13.75
CA SER A 138 8.06 17.39 12.55
C SER A 138 6.56 17.34 12.84
N GLY A 139 6.16 17.07 14.10
CA GLY A 139 4.75 16.95 14.48
C GLY A 139 4.10 15.62 14.09
N GLU A 140 4.89 14.62 13.75
CA GLU A 140 4.42 13.28 13.36
C GLU A 140 3.93 12.45 14.53
N LEU A 141 4.31 12.85 15.76
CA LEU A 141 3.91 12.18 17.00
C LEU A 141 2.86 12.99 17.76
N PRO A 142 1.92 12.33 18.44
CA PRO A 142 1.04 12.98 19.37
C PRO A 142 1.83 13.73 20.47
N PRO A 143 1.26 14.78 21.04
CA PRO A 143 1.94 15.52 22.11
C PRO A 143 1.97 14.75 23.45
N GLY A 144 2.98 15.02 24.27
CA GLY A 144 3.08 14.53 25.64
C GLY A 144 3.23 13.02 25.76
N GLU A 145 2.58 12.42 26.75
CA GLU A 145 2.70 10.99 27.09
C GLU A 145 2.23 10.07 25.96
N LEU A 146 1.27 10.50 25.14
CA LEU A 146 0.80 9.71 23.98
C LEU A 146 1.93 9.57 22.94
N GLY A 147 2.71 10.62 22.72
CA GLY A 147 3.87 10.56 21.83
C GLY A 147 4.96 9.65 22.38
N GLU A 148 5.22 9.71 23.69
CA GLU A 148 6.20 8.80 24.33
C GLU A 148 5.76 7.33 24.22
N ALA A 149 4.48 7.05 24.41
CA ALA A 149 3.92 5.70 24.23
C ALA A 149 4.06 5.24 22.78
N ALA A 150 3.78 6.10 21.79
CA ALA A 150 3.94 5.79 20.38
C ALA A 150 5.42 5.48 20.02
N VAL A 151 6.36 6.28 20.55
CA VAL A 151 7.80 6.02 20.38
C VAL A 151 8.19 4.67 21.00
N ALA A 152 7.73 4.37 22.21
CA ALA A 152 8.03 3.10 22.86
C ALA A 152 7.51 1.90 22.06
N ASP A 153 6.30 2.00 21.51
CA ASP A 153 5.71 0.97 20.63
C ASP A 153 6.56 0.76 19.37
N VAL A 154 6.98 1.83 18.70
CA VAL A 154 7.82 1.77 17.50
C VAL A 154 9.15 1.11 17.78
N VAL A 155 9.81 1.49 18.88
CA VAL A 155 11.08 0.90 19.32
C VAL A 155 10.92 -0.59 19.65
N ALA A 156 9.88 -0.95 20.40
CA ALA A 156 9.63 -2.34 20.76
C ALA A 156 9.42 -3.22 19.52
N PHE A 157 8.64 -2.73 18.57
CA PHE A 157 8.41 -3.47 17.32
C PHE A 157 9.67 -3.57 16.46
N THR A 158 10.47 -2.52 16.38
CA THR A 158 11.75 -2.52 15.66
C THR A 158 12.72 -3.55 16.26
N LYS A 159 12.77 -3.67 17.60
CA LYS A 159 13.55 -4.73 18.27
C LYS A 159 13.12 -6.14 17.84
N VAL A 160 11.81 -6.38 17.72
CA VAL A 160 11.31 -7.68 17.24
C VAL A 160 11.78 -7.96 15.81
N ILE A 161 11.70 -6.98 14.91
CA ILE A 161 12.17 -7.15 13.53
C ILE A 161 13.67 -7.44 13.48
N LEU A 162 14.47 -6.68 14.22
CA LEU A 162 15.92 -6.88 14.27
C LEU A 162 16.27 -8.27 14.82
N GLY A 163 15.61 -8.71 15.88
CA GLY A 163 15.79 -10.06 16.42
C GLY A 163 15.43 -11.16 15.42
N GLU A 164 14.37 -11.00 14.64
CA GLU A 164 14.04 -11.92 13.56
C GLU A 164 15.09 -11.89 12.42
N CYS A 165 15.59 -10.72 12.08
CA CYS A 165 16.68 -10.58 11.12
C CYS A 165 17.94 -11.33 11.59
N GLU A 166 18.33 -11.18 12.84
CA GLU A 166 19.45 -11.93 13.44
C GLU A 166 19.21 -13.42 13.42
N ARG A 167 18.01 -13.88 13.80
CA ARG A 167 17.64 -15.30 13.82
C ARG A 167 17.78 -15.94 12.45
N VAL A 168 17.45 -15.24 11.37
CA VAL A 168 17.62 -15.72 9.99
C VAL A 168 18.97 -15.36 9.41
N GLY A 169 19.83 -14.67 10.19
CA GLY A 169 21.19 -14.28 9.83
C GLY A 169 21.27 -13.14 8.83
N VAL A 170 20.27 -12.29 8.77
CA VAL A 170 20.27 -11.03 8.00
C VAL A 170 20.62 -9.90 8.95
N THR A 171 21.90 -9.59 9.08
CA THR A 171 22.38 -8.60 10.07
C THR A 171 22.37 -7.16 9.53
N ARG A 172 22.50 -6.98 8.23
CA ARG A 172 22.38 -5.72 7.52
C ARG A 172 22.14 -6.02 6.05
N PRO A 173 21.11 -5.46 5.44
CA PRO A 173 20.92 -5.64 4.01
C PRO A 173 21.97 -4.82 3.24
N GLY A 174 23.11 -5.43 2.98
CA GLY A 174 24.05 -4.98 1.95
C GLY A 174 23.47 -5.32 0.59
N THR A 175 22.27 -4.80 0.30
CA THR A 175 21.50 -5.22 -0.87
C THR A 175 21.97 -4.50 -2.12
N ILE A 176 21.99 -5.25 -3.21
CA ILE A 176 22.23 -4.74 -4.56
C ILE A 176 20.96 -4.77 -5.39
N SER A 177 20.96 -4.03 -6.48
CA SER A 177 19.92 -4.09 -7.50
C SER A 177 20.45 -4.88 -8.70
N VAL A 178 19.69 -5.88 -9.14
CA VAL A 178 20.05 -6.74 -10.27
C VAL A 178 19.16 -6.42 -11.45
N PRO A 179 19.69 -5.96 -12.59
CA PRO A 179 18.92 -5.77 -13.79
C PRO A 179 18.47 -7.11 -14.37
N ILE A 180 17.25 -7.15 -14.86
CA ILE A 180 16.61 -8.32 -15.49
C ILE A 180 16.40 -8.02 -16.96
N GLU A 181 16.91 -8.90 -17.82
CA GLU A 181 16.63 -8.92 -19.24
C GLU A 181 16.62 -10.38 -19.71
N VAL A 182 15.41 -10.94 -19.82
CA VAL A 182 15.21 -12.36 -20.08
C VAL A 182 14.32 -12.54 -21.31
N GLU A 183 14.81 -13.31 -22.27
CA GLU A 183 14.03 -13.73 -23.41
C GLU A 183 13.00 -14.79 -23.00
N LEU A 184 11.74 -14.54 -23.33
CA LEU A 184 10.62 -15.42 -23.06
C LEU A 184 10.17 -16.15 -24.34
N ARG A 185 9.44 -17.24 -24.15
CA ARG A 185 8.85 -17.97 -25.28
C ARG A 185 7.95 -17.04 -26.11
N GLY A 186 7.99 -17.21 -27.44
CA GLY A 186 7.18 -16.43 -28.39
C GLY A 186 7.77 -15.05 -28.69
N GLY A 187 9.08 -14.88 -28.60
CA GLY A 187 9.78 -13.65 -28.99
C GLY A 187 9.50 -12.45 -28.09
N ARG A 188 9.04 -12.66 -26.89
CA ARG A 188 8.83 -11.62 -25.86
C ARG A 188 10.04 -11.53 -24.96
N SER A 189 10.25 -10.39 -24.34
CA SER A 189 11.29 -10.21 -23.30
C SER A 189 10.70 -9.67 -22.01
N LEU A 190 11.26 -10.13 -20.88
CA LEU A 190 10.99 -9.57 -19.55
C LEU A 190 12.12 -8.60 -19.22
N ARG A 191 11.78 -7.39 -18.84
CA ARG A 191 12.73 -6.36 -18.39
C ARG A 191 12.35 -5.77 -17.06
N GLY A 192 13.35 -5.36 -16.30
CA GLY A 192 13.15 -4.67 -15.03
C GLY A 192 14.38 -4.71 -14.14
N VAL A 193 14.14 -4.48 -12.86
CA VAL A 193 15.19 -4.53 -11.84
C VAL A 193 14.63 -5.22 -10.61
N VAL A 194 15.32 -6.22 -10.12
CA VAL A 194 15.07 -6.77 -8.78
C VAL A 194 15.95 -6.05 -7.79
N THR A 195 15.34 -5.33 -6.87
CA THR A 195 16.05 -4.60 -5.80
C THR A 195 16.21 -5.46 -4.55
N GLU A 196 17.03 -5.01 -3.61
CA GLU A 196 17.22 -5.66 -2.30
C GLU A 196 17.64 -7.13 -2.41
N VAL A 197 18.55 -7.44 -3.34
CA VAL A 197 19.17 -8.76 -3.46
C VAL A 197 20.38 -8.82 -2.54
N ASP A 198 20.45 -9.84 -1.68
CA ASP A 198 21.60 -10.05 -0.80
C ASP A 198 22.68 -10.83 -1.58
N PRO A 199 23.87 -10.24 -1.83
CA PRO A 199 24.94 -10.93 -2.54
C PRO A 199 25.60 -12.05 -1.72
N ALA A 200 25.51 -12.02 -0.39
CA ALA A 200 26.05 -13.04 0.49
C ALA A 200 25.16 -14.27 0.59
N ARG A 201 23.86 -14.08 0.34
CA ARG A 201 22.83 -15.12 0.29
C ARG A 201 22.02 -14.89 -0.96
N PRO A 202 22.39 -15.48 -2.10
CA PRO A 202 21.74 -15.18 -3.35
C PRO A 202 20.21 -15.28 -3.24
N GLY A 203 19.55 -14.13 -3.30
CA GLY A 203 18.08 -14.04 -3.21
C GLY A 203 17.62 -12.65 -2.80
N PRO A 204 16.38 -12.31 -3.16
CA PRO A 204 15.77 -11.05 -2.74
C PRO A 204 15.39 -11.13 -1.24
N VAL A 205 15.71 -10.08 -0.50
CA VAL A 205 15.38 -9.92 0.92
C VAL A 205 14.42 -8.76 1.08
N ARG A 206 13.26 -9.01 1.68
CA ARG A 206 12.26 -7.97 1.95
C ARG A 206 12.03 -7.90 3.45
N ILE A 207 12.42 -6.79 4.04
CA ILE A 207 12.20 -6.52 5.45
C ILE A 207 11.22 -5.36 5.57
N GLY A 208 10.20 -5.52 6.37
CA GLY A 208 9.19 -4.48 6.51
C GLY A 208 8.37 -4.59 7.78
N ALA A 209 7.94 -3.45 8.28
CA ALA A 209 7.14 -3.29 9.49
C ALA A 209 5.66 -3.62 9.26
N ARG A 210 5.34 -4.63 8.47
CA ARG A 210 3.96 -4.98 8.11
C ARG A 210 3.70 -6.48 8.22
N ARG A 211 2.45 -6.83 8.46
CA ARG A 211 2.04 -8.23 8.37
C ARG A 211 2.20 -8.73 6.93
N LEU A 212 2.90 -9.84 6.76
CA LEU A 212 3.01 -10.49 5.47
C LEU A 212 1.63 -10.95 4.99
N LYS A 213 1.36 -10.69 3.72
CA LYS A 213 0.16 -11.14 3.01
C LYS A 213 0.60 -12.01 1.83
N PRO A 214 -0.22 -12.95 1.35
CA PRO A 214 0.13 -13.83 0.22
C PRO A 214 0.64 -13.09 -1.02
N LYS A 215 0.13 -11.88 -1.29
CA LYS A 215 0.61 -11.06 -2.42
C LYS A 215 2.08 -10.66 -2.29
N HIS A 216 2.59 -10.47 -1.06
CA HIS A 216 4.00 -10.14 -0.84
C HIS A 216 4.90 -11.35 -1.12
N GLU A 217 4.43 -12.55 -0.76
CA GLU A 217 5.11 -13.81 -1.06
C GLU A 217 5.13 -14.07 -2.57
N LEU A 218 4.00 -13.84 -3.26
CA LEU A 218 3.93 -13.95 -4.71
C LEU A 218 4.88 -12.96 -5.42
N GLY A 219 4.97 -11.72 -4.92
CA GLY A 219 5.93 -10.75 -5.44
C GLY A 219 7.37 -11.20 -5.26
N LEU A 220 7.71 -11.75 -4.09
CA LEU A 220 9.04 -12.29 -3.82
C LEU A 220 9.34 -13.51 -4.72
N TRP A 221 8.38 -14.41 -4.91
CA TRP A 221 8.51 -15.53 -5.85
C TRP A 221 8.76 -15.05 -7.28
N LEU A 222 8.06 -14.01 -7.73
CA LEU A 222 8.28 -13.43 -9.05
C LEU A 222 9.71 -12.92 -9.19
N ASP A 223 10.23 -12.23 -8.18
CA ASP A 223 11.62 -11.75 -8.15
C ASP A 223 12.62 -12.91 -8.24
N VAL A 224 12.42 -13.97 -7.46
CA VAL A 224 13.28 -15.18 -7.50
C VAL A 224 13.24 -15.82 -8.88
N LEU A 225 12.07 -15.97 -9.47
CA LEU A 225 11.94 -16.55 -10.82
C LEU A 225 12.63 -15.69 -11.89
N ALA A 226 12.52 -14.37 -11.79
CA ALA A 226 13.19 -13.45 -12.71
C ALA A 226 14.72 -13.56 -12.59
N LEU A 227 15.25 -13.60 -11.37
CA LEU A 227 16.68 -13.79 -11.09
C LEU A 227 17.18 -15.14 -11.60
N ALA A 228 16.44 -16.22 -11.33
CA ALA A 228 16.79 -17.56 -11.79
C ALA A 228 16.76 -17.68 -13.33
N ALA A 229 15.83 -17.01 -13.98
CA ALA A 229 15.77 -16.96 -15.44
C ALA A 229 16.93 -16.13 -16.02
N GLN A 230 17.30 -15.04 -15.37
CA GLN A 230 18.43 -14.18 -15.76
C GLN A 230 19.78 -14.88 -15.61
N ASN A 231 19.97 -15.59 -14.49
CA ASN A 231 21.21 -16.30 -14.21
C ASN A 231 20.95 -17.68 -13.57
N PRO A 232 20.71 -18.70 -14.40
CA PRO A 232 20.41 -20.06 -13.93
C PRO A 232 21.52 -20.76 -13.18
N SER A 233 22.75 -20.25 -13.24
CA SER A 233 23.90 -20.85 -12.55
C SER A 233 24.01 -20.43 -11.07
N VAL A 234 23.25 -19.42 -10.65
CA VAL A 234 23.22 -18.95 -9.26
C VAL A 234 22.08 -19.63 -8.52
N PRO A 235 22.29 -20.23 -7.35
CA PRO A 235 21.24 -20.84 -6.54
C PRO A 235 20.47 -19.76 -5.76
N TRP A 236 19.57 -19.08 -6.46
CA TRP A 236 18.74 -18.02 -5.92
C TRP A 236 17.75 -18.49 -4.84
#